data_2bc8326a8f8b846f72cb97e4e5e8bd8b
#
_entry.id   2bc8326a8f8b846f72cb97e4e5e8bd8b
#
_cell.length_a   1.000
_cell.length_b   1.000
_cell.length_c   1.000
_cell.angle_alpha   90.00
_cell.angle_beta   90.00
_cell.angle_gamma   90.00
#
_symmetry.space_group_name_H-M   'P 1'
#
loop_
_entity.id
_entity.type
_entity.pdbx_description
1 polymer ?
#
loop_
_entity_poly.entity_id
_entity_poly.type
_entity_poly.pdbx_seq_one_letter_code
_entity_poly.pdbx_strand_id
1 'polypeptide(L)'
;MRFATRTLHGVGDDGGREEILIWIERRPGAVWAVGRAIDIDNRKTPRPRPDDYVFEGYEMGDALSAANNALEDDLKVSAGEGVNEAVAPFAEDELLKPLERWFFGHKH
;
A
#
# COMPACT_ATOMS: atom_id res chain seq x y z
N MET A 1 7.61 9.35 -0.38
CA MET A 1 8.27 8.32 0.41
C MET A 1 7.27 7.31 0.93
N ARG A 2 7.49 6.05 0.68
CA ARG A 2 6.62 4.98 1.17
C ARG A 2 6.90 4.69 2.64
N PHE A 3 5.86 4.64 3.45
CA PHE A 3 5.96 4.36 4.88
C PHE A 3 5.59 2.92 5.23
N ALA A 4 4.65 2.34 4.49
CA ALA A 4 4.20 0.98 4.72
C ALA A 4 3.79 0.33 3.41
N THR A 5 4.08 -0.96 3.27
CA THR A 5 3.73 -1.73 2.07
C THR A 5 3.20 -3.11 2.43
N ARG A 6 2.34 -3.63 1.56
CA ARG A 6 1.90 -5.03 1.61
C ARG A 6 1.93 -5.60 0.20
N THR A 7 2.41 -6.83 0.09
CA THR A 7 2.42 -7.57 -1.17
C THR A 7 1.47 -8.74 -1.06
N LEU A 8 0.57 -8.84 -2.02
CA LEU A 8 -0.39 -9.94 -2.14
C LEU A 8 -0.12 -10.70 -3.42
N HIS A 9 -0.47 -11.96 -3.43
CA HIS A 9 -0.39 -12.81 -4.61
C HIS A 9 -1.80 -13.25 -5.00
N GLY A 10 -2.10 -13.16 -6.28
CA GLY A 10 -3.40 -13.53 -6.83
C GLY A 10 -3.26 -14.31 -8.11
N VAL A 11 -4.40 -14.70 -8.68
CA VAL A 11 -4.49 -15.36 -9.98
C VAL A 11 -5.23 -14.43 -10.93
N GLY A 12 -4.59 -14.11 -12.05
CA GLY A 12 -5.18 -13.27 -13.08
C GLY A 12 -6.23 -14.00 -13.93
N ASP A 13 -6.92 -13.25 -14.76
CA ASP A 13 -7.97 -13.76 -15.65
C ASP A 13 -7.46 -14.82 -16.62
N ASP A 14 -6.18 -14.78 -16.96
CA ASP A 14 -5.51 -15.74 -17.82
C ASP A 14 -5.00 -16.98 -17.09
N GLY A 15 -5.27 -17.08 -15.77
CA GLY A 15 -4.75 -18.17 -14.92
C GLY A 15 -3.32 -17.97 -14.46
N GLY A 16 -2.65 -16.90 -14.89
CA GLY A 16 -1.30 -16.55 -14.46
C GLY A 16 -1.28 -15.94 -13.06
N ARG A 17 -0.14 -16.00 -12.40
CA ARG A 17 0.03 -15.38 -11.08
C ARG A 17 0.20 -13.88 -11.22
N GLU A 18 -0.47 -13.13 -10.34
CA GLU A 18 -0.34 -11.69 -10.22
C GLU A 18 0.25 -11.32 -8.87
N GLU A 19 1.03 -10.25 -8.84
CA GLU A 19 1.51 -9.64 -7.63
C GLU A 19 0.81 -8.29 -7.45
N ILE A 20 0.18 -8.10 -6.30
CA ILE A 20 -0.53 -6.86 -5.98
C ILE A 20 0.25 -6.16 -4.89
N LEU A 21 0.68 -4.93 -5.16
CA LEU A 21 1.37 -4.10 -4.18
C LEU A 21 0.41 -3.01 -3.70
N ILE A 22 0.23 -2.93 -2.38
CA ILE A 22 -0.54 -1.86 -1.72
C ILE A 22 0.43 -1.11 -0.81
N TRP A 23 0.42 0.22 -0.89
CA TRP A 23 1.34 1.03 -0.08
C TRP A 23 0.69 2.32 0.39
N ILE A 24 1.26 2.86 1.46
CA ILE A 24 0.93 4.18 1.99
C ILE A 24 2.17 5.04 1.85
N GLU A 25 2.03 6.20 1.22
CA GLU A 25 3.14 7.12 1.04
C GLU A 25 2.82 8.51 1.59
N ARG A 26 3.88 9.23 1.94
CA ARG A 26 3.83 10.61 2.37
C ARG A 26 4.48 11.47 1.30
N ARG A 27 3.78 12.50 0.86
CA ARG A 27 4.24 13.44 -0.16
C ARG A 27 4.48 14.82 0.43
N PRO A 28 5.27 15.69 -0.23
CA PRO A 28 5.40 17.08 0.15
C PRO A 28 4.02 17.75 0.30
N GLY A 29 3.93 18.72 1.21
CA GLY A 29 2.67 19.41 1.50
C GLY A 29 1.76 18.65 2.46
N ALA A 30 2.32 17.71 3.22
CA ALA A 30 1.60 16.92 4.21
C ALA A 30 0.47 16.06 3.60
N VAL A 31 0.67 15.59 2.37
CA VAL A 31 -0.29 14.74 1.67
C VAL A 31 0.00 13.27 1.94
N TRP A 32 -1.03 12.52 2.29
CA TRP A 32 -1.00 11.07 2.33
C TRP A 32 -1.61 10.51 1.06
N ALA A 33 -1.00 9.46 0.50
CA ALA A 33 -1.53 8.77 -0.67
C ALA A 33 -1.46 7.26 -0.46
N VAL A 34 -2.44 6.56 -1.00
CA VAL A 34 -2.49 5.10 -0.98
C VAL A 34 -2.50 4.61 -2.42
N GLY A 35 -1.57 3.74 -2.74
CA GLY A 35 -1.48 3.13 -4.06
C GLY A 35 -1.81 1.65 -4.02
N ARG A 36 -2.29 1.15 -5.15
CA ARG A 36 -2.52 -0.27 -5.41
C ARG A 36 -2.15 -0.55 -6.85
N ALA A 37 -1.16 -1.39 -7.07
CA ALA A 37 -0.66 -1.69 -8.41
C ALA A 37 -0.51 -3.18 -8.61
N ILE A 38 -0.93 -3.67 -9.79
CA ILE A 38 -0.79 -5.07 -10.17
C ILE A 38 0.45 -5.20 -11.05
N ASP A 39 1.34 -6.13 -10.68
CA ASP A 39 2.57 -6.46 -11.42
C ASP A 39 3.41 -5.24 -11.80
N ILE A 40 3.55 -4.30 -10.86
CA ILE A 40 4.24 -3.03 -11.14
C ILE A 40 5.68 -3.24 -11.63
N ASP A 41 6.38 -4.25 -11.11
CA ASP A 41 7.76 -4.54 -11.49
C ASP A 41 7.91 -5.10 -12.91
N ASN A 42 6.82 -5.63 -13.45
CA ASN A 42 6.78 -6.18 -14.81
C ASN A 42 6.35 -5.15 -15.85
N ARG A 43 6.04 -3.94 -15.42
CA ARG A 43 5.67 -2.86 -16.35
C ARG A 43 6.90 -2.38 -17.11
N LYS A 44 6.68 -1.90 -18.33
CA LYS A 44 7.73 -1.30 -19.15
C LYS A 44 8.44 -0.17 -18.42
N THR A 45 7.69 0.62 -17.65
CA THR A 45 8.22 1.59 -16.70
C THR A 45 7.69 1.22 -15.32
N PRO A 46 8.51 0.63 -14.42
CA PRO A 46 8.05 0.16 -13.10
C PRO A 46 7.88 1.32 -12.11
N ARG A 47 6.98 2.23 -12.41
CA ARG A 47 6.64 3.39 -11.58
C ARG A 47 5.15 3.47 -11.38
N PRO A 48 4.68 3.96 -10.22
CA PRO A 48 3.28 4.23 -10.02
C PRO A 48 2.76 5.25 -11.04
N ARG A 49 1.55 5.00 -11.54
CA ARG A 49 0.80 5.91 -12.41
C ARG A 49 -0.29 6.60 -11.58
N PRO A 50 -0.80 7.74 -12.01
CA PRO A 50 -1.92 8.38 -11.30
C PRO A 50 -3.10 7.44 -11.04
N ASP A 51 -3.43 6.56 -11.98
CA ASP A 51 -4.53 5.60 -11.88
C ASP A 51 -4.30 4.50 -10.82
N ASP A 52 -3.07 4.31 -10.37
CA ASP A 52 -2.77 3.34 -9.32
C ASP A 52 -3.16 3.86 -7.93
N TYR A 53 -3.39 5.16 -7.78
CA TYR A 53 -3.72 5.74 -6.49
C TYR A 53 -5.21 5.65 -6.21
N VAL A 54 -5.54 5.07 -5.06
CA VAL A 54 -6.93 4.88 -4.62
C VAL A 54 -7.36 5.91 -3.58
N PHE A 55 -6.40 6.66 -3.05
CA PHE A 55 -6.65 7.70 -2.06
C PHE A 55 -5.57 8.77 -2.09
N GLU A 56 -5.95 10.03 -1.94
CA GLU A 56 -5.06 11.16 -1.67
C GLU A 56 -5.76 12.11 -0.72
N GLY A 57 -5.07 12.54 0.33
CA GLY A 57 -5.66 13.45 1.31
C GLY A 57 -4.69 13.82 2.42
N TYR A 58 -5.16 14.60 3.37
CA TYR A 58 -4.33 15.16 4.42
C TYR A 58 -4.41 14.41 5.74
N GLU A 59 -5.41 13.54 5.91
CA GLU A 59 -5.64 12.83 7.16
C GLU A 59 -5.01 11.44 7.14
N MET A 60 -4.12 11.19 8.08
CA MET A 60 -3.45 9.89 8.21
C MET A 60 -4.45 8.76 8.46
N GLY A 61 -5.47 9.00 9.30
CA GLY A 61 -6.48 7.99 9.60
C GLY A 61 -7.28 7.57 8.38
N ASP A 62 -7.59 8.52 7.49
CA ASP A 62 -8.30 8.22 6.25
C ASP A 62 -7.42 7.40 5.29
N ALA A 63 -6.14 7.72 5.23
CA ALA A 63 -5.19 6.94 4.43
C ALA A 63 -5.08 5.51 4.96
N LEU A 64 -4.98 5.34 6.27
CA LEU A 64 -4.92 4.03 6.91
C LEU A 64 -6.18 3.22 6.61
N SER A 65 -7.36 3.83 6.71
CA SER A 65 -8.63 3.19 6.40
C SER A 65 -8.71 2.78 4.92
N ALA A 66 -8.31 3.67 4.01
CA ALA A 66 -8.33 3.39 2.58
C ALA A 66 -7.40 2.23 2.23
N ALA A 67 -6.21 2.18 2.81
CA ALA A 67 -5.25 1.11 2.59
C ALA A 67 -5.78 -0.24 3.11
N ASN A 68 -6.36 -0.24 4.30
CA ASN A 68 -6.92 -1.47 4.87
C ASN A 68 -8.16 -1.94 4.11
N ASN A 69 -8.98 -1.04 3.60
CA ASN A 69 -10.13 -1.42 2.78
C ASN A 69 -9.67 -2.07 1.47
N ALA A 70 -8.67 -1.50 0.81
CA ALA A 70 -8.10 -2.10 -0.40
C ALA A 70 -7.50 -3.48 -0.10
N LEU A 71 -6.78 -3.59 1.00
CA LEU A 71 -6.18 -4.85 1.43
C LEU A 71 -7.25 -5.92 1.70
N GLU A 72 -8.32 -5.57 2.43
CA GLU A 72 -9.42 -6.49 2.71
C GLU A 72 -10.10 -6.99 1.45
N ASP A 73 -10.36 -6.09 0.50
CA ASP A 73 -11.01 -6.46 -0.74
C ASP A 73 -10.17 -7.48 -1.53
N ASP A 74 -8.87 -7.26 -1.62
CA ASP A 74 -7.97 -8.18 -2.32
C ASP A 74 -7.81 -9.50 -1.56
N LEU A 75 -7.80 -9.47 -0.23
CA LEU A 75 -7.76 -10.70 0.58
C LEU A 75 -9.04 -11.54 0.41
N LYS A 76 -10.20 -10.91 0.28
CA LYS A 76 -11.46 -11.61 0.03
C LYS A 76 -11.46 -12.34 -1.31
N VAL A 77 -10.91 -11.70 -2.35
CA VAL A 77 -10.83 -12.30 -3.68
C VAL A 77 -9.92 -13.52 -3.67
N SER A 78 -8.83 -13.48 -2.89
CA SER A 78 -7.87 -14.58 -2.79
C SER A 78 -8.17 -15.58 -1.66
N ALA A 79 -9.28 -15.42 -0.95
CA ALA A 79 -9.65 -16.29 0.17
C ALA A 79 -9.79 -17.75 -0.29
N GLY A 80 -9.17 -18.66 0.44
CA GLY A 80 -9.16 -20.08 0.12
C GLY A 80 -7.92 -20.55 -0.65
N GLU A 81 -7.11 -19.66 -1.17
CA GLU A 81 -5.86 -20.02 -1.84
C GLU A 81 -4.71 -20.23 -0.86
N GLY A 82 -4.82 -19.70 0.36
CA GLY A 82 -3.82 -19.84 1.42
C GLY A 82 -2.55 -19.04 1.27
N VAL A 83 -2.33 -18.41 0.12
CA VAL A 83 -1.05 -17.74 -0.22
C VAL A 83 -0.85 -16.40 0.51
N ASN A 84 -1.91 -15.81 1.02
CA ASN A 84 -1.88 -14.49 1.67
C ASN A 84 -2.17 -14.55 3.18
N GLU A 85 -2.11 -15.72 3.79
CA GLU A 85 -2.49 -15.90 5.20
C GLU A 85 -1.66 -15.07 6.19
N ALA A 86 -0.40 -14.81 5.85
CA ALA A 86 0.50 -14.06 6.72
C ALA A 86 0.43 -12.54 6.54
N VAL A 87 -0.44 -12.04 5.65
CA VAL A 87 -0.53 -10.61 5.39
C VAL A 87 -1.36 -9.93 6.47
N ALA A 88 -0.71 -9.07 7.26
CA ALA A 88 -1.35 -8.35 8.35
C ALA A 88 -1.95 -7.01 7.86
N PRO A 89 -2.99 -6.49 8.55
CA PRO A 89 -3.48 -5.14 8.27
C PRO A 89 -2.39 -4.10 8.47
N PHE A 90 -2.54 -2.96 7.81
CA PHE A 90 -1.70 -1.80 8.09
C PHE A 90 -2.02 -1.27 9.49
N ALA A 91 -0.98 -0.98 10.26
CA ALA A 91 -1.10 -0.47 11.62
C ALA A 91 -0.68 1.00 11.68
N GLU A 92 -1.32 1.76 12.56
CA GLU A 92 -1.02 3.17 12.77
C GLU A 92 0.46 3.39 13.13
N ASP A 93 1.04 2.51 13.93
CA ASP A 93 2.45 2.58 14.32
C ASP A 93 3.40 2.58 13.13
N GLU A 94 3.05 1.90 12.04
CA GLU A 94 3.88 1.88 10.85
C GLU A 94 3.99 3.26 10.19
N LEU A 95 3.02 4.13 10.44
CA LEU A 95 3.00 5.50 9.92
C LEU A 95 3.58 6.48 10.94
N LEU A 96 3.30 6.29 12.23
CA LEU A 96 3.75 7.18 13.30
C LEU A 96 5.26 7.10 13.53
N LYS A 97 5.83 5.91 13.57
CA LYS A 97 7.26 5.73 13.83
C LYS A 97 8.16 6.41 12.79
N PRO A 98 7.92 6.26 11.48
CA PRO A 98 8.69 7.00 10.49
C PRO A 98 8.52 8.51 10.60
N LEU A 99 7.31 9.01 10.94
CA LEU A 99 7.07 10.43 11.15
C LEU A 99 7.87 10.96 12.34
N GLU A 100 7.87 10.26 13.47
CA GLU A 100 8.64 10.63 14.65
C GLU A 100 10.13 10.71 14.34
N ARG A 101 10.67 9.73 13.64
CA ARG A 101 12.07 9.72 13.21
C ARG A 101 12.37 10.92 12.30
N TRP A 102 11.44 11.26 11.42
CA TRP A 102 11.60 12.37 10.50
C TRP A 102 11.68 13.69 11.27
N PHE A 103 10.76 13.91 12.22
CA PHE A 103 10.74 15.13 13.05
C PHE A 103 11.90 15.22 14.02
N PHE A 104 12.22 14.14 14.74
CA PHE A 104 13.24 14.15 15.77
C PHE A 104 14.64 13.92 15.23
N GLY A 105 14.78 13.15 14.16
CA GLY A 105 16.07 12.88 13.53
C GLY A 105 16.72 14.09 12.89
N HIS A 106 15.94 15.09 12.48
CA HIS A 106 16.44 16.31 11.83
C HIS A 106 16.84 17.43 12.81
N LYS A 107 16.67 17.22 14.09
CA LYS A 107 17.08 18.20 15.13
C LYS A 107 18.57 18.13 15.48
N HIS A 108 19.23 17.18 14.95
CA HIS A 108 20.66 16.98 15.19
C HIS A 108 21.48 17.33 13.93
#